data_62dd5cd5d347fae7dd2105b5dde7b120
#
_entry.id   62dd5cd5d347fae7dd2105b5dde7b120
#
_cell.length_a   1.000
_cell.length_b   1.000
_cell.length_c   1.000
_cell.angle_alpha   90.00
_cell.angle_beta   90.00
_cell.angle_gamma   90.00
#
_symmetry.space_group_name_H-M   'P 1'
#
loop_
_entity.id
_entity.type
_entity.pdbx_description
1 polymer ?
#
loop_
_entity_poly.entity_id
_entity_poly.type
_entity_poly.pdbx_seq_one_letter_code
_entity_poly.pdbx_strand_id
1 'polypeptide(L)'
;MMGREFRRGHAADGANAMLNYGYAVLRAGTARAIVAAGLHPSLSLHHKSGGDALALADDLMEPFRPTVDLIVHRLIAAGRTGVEDSREDLVACLNADFPTRNGATPLSQALIRLAQSHASSYLDRKLKLDFPSRPIPEDLEEDDDV
;
A
#
# COMPACT_ATOMS: atom_id res chain seq x y z
N MET A 1 -37.42 -12.95 0.31
CA MET A 1 -36.22 -13.79 0.52
C MET A 1 -35.04 -13.50 -0.41
N MET A 2 -35.17 -12.59 -1.36
CA MET A 2 -34.08 -12.19 -2.28
C MET A 2 -33.16 -11.04 -1.78
N GLY A 3 -33.45 -10.43 -0.64
CA GLY A 3 -32.73 -9.20 -0.24
C GLY A 3 -31.40 -9.36 0.46
N ARG A 4 -31.08 -10.53 1.05
CA ARG A 4 -29.84 -10.70 1.86
C ARG A 4 -28.66 -11.18 1.03
N GLU A 5 -28.86 -12.03 0.03
CA GLU A 5 -27.78 -12.49 -0.87
C GLU A 5 -27.35 -11.40 -1.83
N PHE A 6 -28.32 -10.62 -2.35
CA PHE A 6 -28.02 -9.48 -3.21
C PHE A 6 -27.21 -8.39 -2.48
N ARG A 7 -27.52 -8.11 -1.20
CA ARG A 7 -26.75 -7.16 -0.39
C ARG A 7 -25.34 -7.64 -0.06
N ARG A 8 -25.13 -8.95 0.13
CA ARG A 8 -23.78 -9.51 0.40
C ARG A 8 -22.91 -9.45 -0.85
N GLY A 9 -23.43 -9.71 -2.03
CA GLY A 9 -22.71 -9.59 -3.29
C GLY A 9 -22.24 -8.15 -3.52
N HIS A 10 -23.11 -7.17 -3.38
CA HIS A 10 -22.76 -5.76 -3.54
C HIS A 10 -21.76 -5.25 -2.49
N ALA A 11 -21.85 -5.71 -1.24
CA ALA A 11 -20.88 -5.34 -0.19
C ALA A 11 -19.48 -5.93 -0.50
N ALA A 12 -19.41 -7.19 -0.96
CA ALA A 12 -18.15 -7.80 -1.35
C ALA A 12 -17.55 -7.11 -2.59
N ASP A 13 -18.37 -6.76 -3.59
CA ASP A 13 -17.93 -6.04 -4.78
C ASP A 13 -17.42 -4.64 -4.42
N GLY A 14 -18.09 -3.94 -3.52
CA GLY A 14 -17.67 -2.64 -3.01
C GLY A 14 -16.33 -2.70 -2.26
N ALA A 15 -16.13 -3.71 -1.41
CA ALA A 15 -14.88 -3.95 -0.71
C ALA A 15 -13.72 -4.23 -1.68
N ASN A 16 -13.94 -5.10 -2.66
CA ASN A 16 -12.93 -5.41 -3.69
C ASN A 16 -12.59 -4.18 -4.54
N ALA A 17 -13.58 -3.36 -4.88
CA ALA A 17 -13.35 -2.11 -5.61
C ALA A 17 -12.51 -1.12 -4.79
N MET A 18 -12.77 -0.99 -3.48
CA MET A 18 -11.97 -0.16 -2.58
C MET A 18 -10.54 -0.66 -2.45
N LEU A 19 -10.32 -1.97 -2.30
CA LEU A 19 -9.00 -2.58 -2.27
C LEU A 19 -8.22 -2.31 -3.56
N ASN A 20 -8.82 -2.58 -4.71
CA ASN A 20 -8.19 -2.33 -6.01
C ASN A 20 -7.84 -0.85 -6.21
N TYR A 21 -8.72 0.05 -5.82
CA TYR A 21 -8.47 1.48 -5.89
C TYR A 21 -7.33 1.90 -4.93
N GLY A 22 -7.34 1.43 -3.69
CA GLY A 22 -6.29 1.70 -2.71
C GLY A 22 -4.92 1.17 -3.17
N TYR A 23 -4.87 -0.03 -3.74
CA TYR A 23 -3.63 -0.57 -4.32
C TYR A 23 -3.15 0.23 -5.53
N ALA A 24 -4.05 0.73 -6.37
CA ALA A 24 -3.68 1.60 -7.49
C ALA A 24 -3.08 2.93 -6.99
N VAL A 25 -3.65 3.52 -5.94
CA VAL A 25 -3.11 4.73 -5.29
C VAL A 25 -1.72 4.45 -4.70
N LEU A 26 -1.57 3.34 -3.97
CA LEU A 26 -0.29 2.92 -3.40
C LEU A 26 0.76 2.69 -4.49
N ARG A 27 0.40 1.99 -5.57
CA ARG A 27 1.26 1.74 -6.73
C ARG A 27 1.74 3.04 -7.37
N ALA A 28 0.84 3.99 -7.58
CA ALA A 28 1.18 5.30 -8.15
C ALA A 28 2.11 6.10 -7.23
N GLY A 29 1.87 6.06 -5.91
CA GLY A 29 2.75 6.69 -4.92
C GLY A 29 4.14 6.07 -4.90
N THR A 30 4.22 4.75 -4.98
CA THR A 30 5.49 4.00 -5.05
C THR A 30 6.26 4.32 -6.34
N ALA A 31 5.58 4.34 -7.49
CA ALA A 31 6.20 4.69 -8.76
C ALA A 31 6.79 6.11 -8.73
N ARG A 32 6.09 7.07 -8.15
CA ARG A 32 6.61 8.44 -7.96
C ARG A 32 7.85 8.48 -7.05
N ALA A 33 7.85 7.71 -5.97
CA ALA A 33 8.99 7.60 -5.07
C ALA A 33 10.23 7.00 -5.78
N ILE A 34 10.02 5.99 -6.61
CA ILE A 34 11.07 5.36 -7.41
C ILE A 34 11.70 6.35 -8.40
N VAL A 35 10.88 7.09 -9.13
CA VAL A 35 11.35 8.13 -10.06
C VAL A 35 12.10 9.23 -9.32
N ALA A 36 11.59 9.68 -8.17
CA ALA A 36 12.26 10.67 -7.33
C ALA A 36 13.61 10.19 -6.79
N ALA A 37 13.80 8.88 -6.59
CA ALA A 37 15.07 8.27 -6.21
C ALA A 37 16.04 8.06 -7.39
N GLY A 38 15.67 8.43 -8.61
CA GLY A 38 16.49 8.29 -9.81
C GLY A 38 16.44 6.90 -10.45
N LEU A 39 15.48 6.06 -10.07
CA LEU A 39 15.28 4.73 -10.64
C LEU A 39 14.12 4.73 -11.64
N HIS A 40 14.08 3.72 -12.49
CA HIS A 40 12.97 3.51 -13.40
C HIS A 40 11.99 2.49 -12.79
N PRO A 41 10.65 2.78 -12.77
CA PRO A 41 9.67 1.88 -12.15
C PRO A 41 9.56 0.50 -12.79
N SER A 42 10.00 0.33 -14.02
CA SER A 42 9.98 -0.94 -14.74
C SER A 42 11.11 -1.91 -14.37
N LEU A 43 12.12 -1.47 -13.60
CA LEU A 43 13.13 -2.38 -13.06
C LEU A 43 12.45 -3.38 -12.13
N SER A 44 12.80 -4.65 -12.27
CA SER A 44 12.25 -5.71 -11.42
C SER A 44 13.35 -6.40 -10.64
N LEU A 45 13.07 -6.68 -9.36
CA LEU A 45 13.96 -7.45 -8.48
C LEU A 45 13.80 -8.96 -8.71
N HIS A 46 12.62 -9.40 -9.10
CA HIS A 46 12.20 -10.81 -9.10
C HIS A 46 11.69 -11.32 -10.46
N HIS A 47 11.41 -10.45 -11.42
CA HIS A 47 10.83 -10.83 -12.72
C HIS A 47 11.85 -10.71 -13.83
N LYS A 48 12.14 -11.81 -14.51
CA LYS A 48 13.09 -11.86 -15.64
C LYS A 48 12.54 -11.33 -16.96
N SER A 49 11.27 -10.98 -17.02
CA SER A 49 10.63 -10.51 -18.25
C SER A 49 10.32 -9.00 -18.17
N GLY A 50 11.00 -8.20 -18.96
CA GLY A 50 10.83 -6.75 -19.05
C GLY A 50 9.52 -6.30 -19.70
N GLY A 51 8.38 -6.87 -19.31
CA GLY A 51 7.07 -6.56 -19.90
C GLY A 51 6.18 -5.65 -19.08
N ASP A 52 6.40 -5.49 -17.77
CA ASP A 52 5.57 -4.65 -16.91
C ASP A 52 6.28 -3.32 -16.60
N ALA A 53 5.68 -2.21 -17.05
CA ALA A 53 6.22 -0.87 -16.86
C ALA A 53 6.32 -0.45 -15.38
N LEU A 54 5.66 -1.15 -14.45
CA LEU A 54 5.62 -0.83 -13.03
C LEU A 54 6.07 -2.00 -12.14
N ALA A 55 6.84 -2.94 -12.67
CA ALA A 55 7.26 -4.14 -11.94
C ALA A 55 8.02 -3.81 -10.64
N LEU A 56 8.91 -2.82 -10.63
CA LEU A 56 9.61 -2.39 -9.42
C LEU A 56 8.65 -1.74 -8.41
N ALA A 57 7.66 -0.98 -8.89
CA ALA A 57 6.66 -0.39 -8.01
C ALA A 57 5.83 -1.50 -7.33
N ASP A 58 5.46 -2.54 -8.05
CA ASP A 58 4.76 -3.69 -7.49
C ASP A 58 5.58 -4.40 -6.42
N ASP A 59 6.87 -4.61 -6.67
CA ASP A 59 7.77 -5.24 -5.70
C ASP A 59 7.95 -4.40 -4.43
N LEU A 60 8.17 -3.10 -4.57
CA LEU A 60 8.43 -2.20 -3.43
C LEU A 60 7.17 -1.84 -2.63
N MET A 61 5.98 -1.92 -3.23
CA MET A 61 4.74 -1.64 -2.50
C MET A 61 4.24 -2.82 -1.65
N GLU A 62 4.72 -4.04 -1.88
CA GLU A 62 4.24 -5.23 -1.18
C GLU A 62 4.21 -5.09 0.36
N PRO A 63 5.26 -4.57 1.03
CA PRO A 63 5.26 -4.40 2.49
C PRO A 63 4.18 -3.42 3.00
N PHE A 64 3.62 -2.59 2.12
CA PHE A 64 2.64 -1.56 2.47
C PHE A 64 1.19 -1.95 2.12
N ARG A 65 0.98 -3.06 1.41
CA ARG A 65 -0.37 -3.55 1.10
C ARG A 65 -1.27 -3.71 2.32
N PRO A 66 -0.79 -4.29 3.44
CA PRO A 66 -1.60 -4.42 4.65
C PRO A 66 -2.16 -3.09 5.17
N THR A 67 -1.48 -1.97 4.93
CA THR A 67 -2.00 -0.63 5.29
C THR A 67 -3.26 -0.28 4.52
N VAL A 68 -3.32 -0.63 3.23
CA VAL A 68 -4.53 -0.45 2.41
C VAL A 68 -5.65 -1.35 2.90
N ASP A 69 -5.34 -2.61 3.16
CA ASP A 69 -6.31 -3.60 3.67
C ASP A 69 -6.97 -3.10 4.95
N LEU A 70 -6.17 -2.56 5.88
CA LEU A 70 -6.63 -2.00 7.12
C LEU A 70 -7.54 -0.79 6.91
N ILE A 71 -7.14 0.15 6.05
CA ILE A 71 -7.93 1.34 5.76
C ILE A 71 -9.29 0.94 5.18
N VAL A 72 -9.30 0.00 4.23
CA VAL A 72 -10.54 -0.51 3.65
C VAL A 72 -11.40 -1.21 4.72
N HIS A 73 -10.81 -2.00 5.60
CA HIS A 73 -11.53 -2.62 6.70
C HIS A 73 -12.20 -1.58 7.62
N ARG A 74 -11.47 -0.53 8.00
CA ARG A 74 -12.02 0.58 8.81
C ARG A 74 -13.12 1.35 8.09
N LEU A 75 -13.00 1.58 6.79
CA LEU A 75 -14.03 2.23 5.98
C LEU A 75 -15.32 1.41 5.93
N ILE A 76 -15.21 0.10 5.76
CA ILE A 76 -16.34 -0.82 5.78
C ILE A 76 -17.01 -0.81 7.16
N ALA A 77 -16.22 -0.88 8.23
CA ALA A 77 -16.72 -0.80 9.60
C ALA A 77 -17.43 0.54 9.90
N ALA A 78 -17.01 1.63 9.25
CA ALA A 78 -17.66 2.94 9.32
C ALA A 78 -18.90 3.07 8.41
N GLY A 79 -19.31 2.01 7.73
CA GLY A 79 -20.51 1.98 6.88
C GLY A 79 -20.28 2.42 5.43
N ARG A 80 -19.02 2.54 4.98
CA ARG A 80 -18.72 2.84 3.58
C ARG A 80 -19.03 1.65 2.70
N THR A 81 -19.51 1.89 1.49
CA THR A 81 -20.04 0.84 0.60
C THR A 81 -19.24 0.65 -0.69
N GLY A 82 -18.40 1.60 -1.06
CA GLY A 82 -17.62 1.52 -2.28
C GLY A 82 -16.65 2.69 -2.47
N VAL A 83 -16.06 2.77 -3.66
CA VAL A 83 -15.06 3.79 -3.99
C VAL A 83 -15.67 5.20 -4.01
N GLU A 84 -16.94 5.35 -4.41
CA GLU A 84 -17.56 6.66 -4.56
C GLU A 84 -17.63 7.43 -3.24
N ASP A 85 -17.93 6.73 -2.13
CA ASP A 85 -18.03 7.31 -0.80
C ASP A 85 -16.71 7.27 0.00
N SER A 86 -15.65 6.68 -0.55
CA SER A 86 -14.39 6.40 0.14
C SER A 86 -13.15 6.93 -0.61
N ARG A 87 -13.32 7.52 -1.78
CA ARG A 87 -12.19 7.92 -2.64
C ARG A 87 -11.20 8.84 -1.95
N GLU A 88 -11.68 9.84 -1.24
CA GLU A 88 -10.82 10.80 -0.54
C GLU A 88 -9.99 10.12 0.56
N ASP A 89 -10.62 9.24 1.33
CA ASP A 89 -9.95 8.47 2.38
C ASP A 89 -8.90 7.51 1.79
N LEU A 90 -9.21 6.87 0.67
CA LEU A 90 -8.28 5.95 -0.01
C LEU A 90 -7.08 6.71 -0.61
N VAL A 91 -7.28 7.90 -1.16
CA VAL A 91 -6.17 8.75 -1.63
C VAL A 91 -5.35 9.26 -0.46
N ALA A 92 -6.00 9.61 0.66
CA ALA A 92 -5.34 10.08 1.86
C ALA A 92 -4.46 9.01 2.54
N CYS A 93 -4.54 7.73 2.13
CA CYS A 93 -3.72 6.66 2.71
C CYS A 93 -2.21 6.93 2.59
N LEU A 94 -1.77 7.64 1.55
CA LEU A 94 -0.37 8.03 1.38
C LEU A 94 0.11 9.03 2.45
N ASN A 95 -0.81 9.73 3.11
CA ASN A 95 -0.52 10.67 4.19
C ASN A 95 -0.76 10.06 5.58
N ALA A 96 -1.26 8.82 5.63
CA ALA A 96 -1.46 8.11 6.88
C ALA A 96 -0.12 7.85 7.56
N ASP A 97 -0.11 7.96 8.89
CA ASP A 97 1.06 7.64 9.68
C ASP A 97 1.40 6.16 9.56
N PHE A 98 2.66 5.90 9.31
CA PHE A 98 3.21 4.55 9.20
C PHE A 98 4.35 4.38 10.21
N PRO A 99 4.36 3.31 11.02
CA PRO A 99 5.40 3.07 12.00
C PRO A 99 6.73 2.74 11.32
N THR A 100 7.78 3.40 11.76
CA THR A 100 9.16 3.15 11.34
C THR A 100 10.06 3.01 12.57
N ARG A 101 11.30 2.58 12.36
CA ARG A 101 12.29 2.48 13.46
C ARG A 101 12.52 3.81 14.20
N ASN A 102 12.27 4.93 13.55
CA ASN A 102 12.49 6.28 14.06
C ASN A 102 11.19 7.01 14.44
N GLY A 103 10.11 6.28 14.69
CA GLY A 103 8.79 6.83 14.98
C GLY A 103 7.84 6.78 13.78
N ALA A 104 6.66 7.37 13.94
CA ALA A 104 5.68 7.41 12.87
C ALA A 104 6.07 8.41 11.77
N THR A 105 5.85 8.05 10.53
CA THR A 105 6.08 8.90 9.35
C THR A 105 4.95 8.70 8.34
N PRO A 106 4.60 9.69 7.52
CA PRO A 106 3.64 9.48 6.43
C PRO A 106 4.08 8.34 5.51
N LEU A 107 3.13 7.53 5.07
CA LEU A 107 3.41 6.40 4.18
C LEU A 107 4.18 6.83 2.92
N SER A 108 3.86 8.00 2.36
CA SER A 108 4.59 8.57 1.23
C SER A 108 6.09 8.77 1.51
N GLN A 109 6.45 9.17 2.72
CA GLN A 109 7.85 9.32 3.13
C GLN A 109 8.54 7.97 3.34
N ALA A 110 7.82 6.99 3.88
CA ALA A 110 8.34 5.62 4.00
C ALA A 110 8.66 5.01 2.63
N LEU A 111 7.81 5.24 1.63
CA LEU A 111 8.03 4.83 0.24
C LEU A 111 9.27 5.49 -0.36
N ILE A 112 9.44 6.81 -0.14
CA ILE A 112 10.62 7.55 -0.63
C ILE A 112 11.89 6.99 -0.01
N ARG A 113 11.93 6.76 1.30
CA ARG A 113 13.09 6.18 2.00
C ARG A 113 13.44 4.79 1.47
N LEU A 114 12.43 3.94 1.26
CA LEU A 114 12.64 2.60 0.70
C LEU A 114 13.22 2.69 -0.72
N ALA A 115 12.66 3.54 -1.58
CA ALA A 115 13.16 3.73 -2.93
C ALA A 115 14.60 4.28 -2.94
N GLN A 116 14.94 5.22 -2.07
CA GLN A 116 16.28 5.77 -1.93
C GLN A 116 17.27 4.72 -1.43
N SER A 117 16.90 3.90 -0.44
CA SER A 117 17.77 2.83 0.05
C SER A 117 18.02 1.78 -1.02
N HIS A 118 17.01 1.49 -1.85
CA HIS A 118 17.14 0.61 -2.98
C HIS A 118 18.09 1.19 -4.05
N ALA A 119 17.95 2.48 -4.40
CA ALA A 119 18.86 3.16 -5.32
C ALA A 119 20.30 3.14 -4.79
N SER A 120 20.51 3.43 -3.52
CA SER A 120 21.83 3.39 -2.89
C SER A 120 22.45 2.00 -2.91
N SER A 121 21.64 0.94 -2.76
CA SER A 121 22.13 -0.44 -2.81
C SER A 121 22.70 -0.82 -4.18
N TYR A 122 22.20 -0.25 -5.26
CA TYR A 122 22.79 -0.42 -6.60
C TYR A 122 24.16 0.25 -6.72
N LEU A 123 24.33 1.42 -6.13
CA LEU A 123 25.58 2.18 -6.21
C LEU A 123 26.68 1.54 -5.35
N ASP A 124 26.33 1.07 -4.16
CA ASP A 124 27.29 0.55 -3.18
C ASP A 124 27.54 -0.96 -3.30
N ARG A 125 26.83 -1.65 -4.19
CA ARG A 125 26.82 -3.12 -4.31
C ARG A 125 26.54 -3.85 -2.98
N LYS A 126 25.93 -3.15 -2.01
CA LYS A 126 25.54 -3.68 -0.69
C LYS A 126 24.03 -3.60 -0.57
N LEU A 127 23.38 -4.72 -0.38
CA LEU A 127 21.94 -4.79 -0.20
C LEU A 127 21.57 -4.22 1.19
N LYS A 128 21.26 -2.94 1.25
CA LYS A 128 20.71 -2.27 2.44
C LYS A 128 19.35 -1.69 2.09
N LEU A 129 18.33 -2.52 2.13
CA LEU A 129 16.95 -2.05 1.95
C LEU A 129 16.40 -1.60 3.29
N ASP A 130 15.89 -0.37 3.35
CA ASP A 130 15.21 0.16 4.51
C ASP A 130 13.72 -0.22 4.45
N PHE A 131 13.45 -1.49 4.79
CA PHE A 131 12.09 -1.97 4.91
C PHE A 131 11.46 -1.45 6.19
N PRO A 132 10.14 -1.19 6.18
CA PRO A 132 9.42 -0.84 7.39
C PRO A 132 9.52 -1.98 8.41
N SER A 133 9.71 -1.64 9.67
CA SER A 133 9.85 -2.62 10.76
C SER A 133 8.54 -3.36 11.05
N ARG A 134 7.40 -2.72 10.79
CA ARG A 134 6.06 -3.31 10.93
C ARG A 134 5.16 -2.82 9.81
N PRO A 135 4.56 -3.72 9.05
CA PRO A 135 3.61 -3.36 7.98
C PRO A 135 2.20 -3.01 8.50
N ILE A 136 1.90 -3.27 9.77
CA ILE A 136 0.59 -3.06 10.40
C ILE A 136 0.76 -2.15 11.62
N PRO A 137 -0.04 -1.08 11.78
CA PRO A 137 -0.03 -0.24 12.97
C PRO A 137 -0.31 -1.02 14.26
N GLU A 138 0.36 -0.64 15.36
CA GLU A 138 0.27 -1.32 16.66
C GLU A 138 -1.14 -1.32 17.29
N ASP A 139 -1.98 -0.37 16.92
CA ASP A 139 -3.34 -0.23 17.42
C ASP A 139 -4.33 -1.34 16.99
N LEU A 140 -3.87 -2.30 16.20
CA LEU A 140 -4.68 -3.46 15.77
C LEU A 140 -4.32 -4.77 16.45
N GLU A 141 -3.25 -4.81 17.24
CA GLU A 141 -2.87 -6.03 17.96
C GLU A 141 -3.76 -6.29 19.20
N GLU A 142 -4.64 -5.32 19.58
CA GLU A 142 -5.45 -5.42 20.80
C GLU A 142 -6.85 -6.04 20.62
N ASP A 143 -7.31 -6.30 19.37
CA ASP A 143 -8.67 -6.79 19.15
C ASP A 143 -8.80 -8.31 18.90
N ASP A 144 -7.69 -9.09 19.01
CA ASP A 144 -7.72 -10.54 18.83
C ASP A 144 -7.90 -11.35 20.14
N ASP A 145 -8.21 -10.69 21.26
CA ASP A 145 -8.56 -11.36 22.53
C ASP A 145 -10.08 -11.27 22.80
N VAL A 146 -10.87 -11.91 21.93
CA VAL A 146 -12.24 -12.32 22.30
C VAL A 146 -12.55 -13.71 21.81
#